data_dc8135c61146aff9e880e98fcdcca92c
#
_entry.id   dc8135c61146aff9e880e98fcdcca92c
#
_cell.length_a   1.000
_cell.length_b   1.000
_cell.length_c   1.000
_cell.angle_alpha   90.00
_cell.angle_beta   90.00
_cell.angle_gamma   90.00
#
_symmetry.space_group_name_H-M   'P 1'
#
loop_
_entity.id
_entity.type
_entity.pdbx_description
1 polymer ?
#
loop_
_entity_poly.entity_id
_entity_poly.type
_entity_poly.pdbx_seq_one_letter_code
_entity_poly.pdbx_strand_id
1 'polypeptide(L)'
;AYGTSEARLGKLIKGQRDAWIIASKVGEEFVDGRSVFDFSAAHTRVSVERSLQRLNTDRLDIVLVHSDGDDAHILNHLGTLNILKTLKNEGKIRAIGFSPKTEAGAIQALHTSDVLMLTLNLREQKMLGVIAQAHTQGVGVLVKKGLQSGSLASDDRGASATGAEPIETSLRFLFGQPEVSSVVIGTINPAHLRSNVASALRVLSRIL
;
A
#
# COMPACT_ATOMS: atom_id res chain seq x y z
N ALA A 1 2.92 -10.77 7.11
CA ALA A 1 1.91 -11.54 6.38
C ALA A 1 2.46 -12.18 5.10
N TYR A 2 3.55 -11.68 4.54
CA TYR A 2 4.12 -12.19 3.27
C TYR A 2 5.37 -13.06 3.47
N GLY A 3 5.45 -13.78 4.60
CA GLY A 3 6.49 -14.76 4.88
C GLY A 3 7.91 -14.19 4.79
N THR A 4 8.69 -14.67 3.83
CA THR A 4 10.10 -14.30 3.65
C THR A 4 10.32 -13.08 2.75
N SER A 5 9.27 -12.35 2.32
CA SER A 5 9.38 -11.24 1.37
C SER A 5 10.36 -10.15 1.79
N GLU A 6 10.32 -9.72 3.04
CA GLU A 6 11.25 -8.69 3.56
C GLU A 6 12.70 -9.17 3.53
N ALA A 7 12.96 -10.40 3.97
CA ALA A 7 14.33 -10.95 3.96
C ALA A 7 14.88 -11.14 2.53
N ARG A 8 14.01 -11.52 1.58
CA ARG A 8 14.38 -11.63 0.16
C ARG A 8 14.66 -10.25 -0.44
N LEU A 9 13.80 -9.27 -0.16
CA LEU A 9 13.97 -7.91 -0.63
C LEU A 9 15.25 -7.29 -0.05
N GLY A 10 15.53 -7.47 1.24
CA GLY A 10 16.75 -6.98 1.89
C GLY A 10 18.04 -7.46 1.21
N LYS A 11 18.05 -8.71 0.69
CA LYS A 11 19.19 -9.20 -0.11
C LYS A 11 19.29 -8.51 -1.47
N LEU A 12 18.16 -8.23 -2.12
CA LEU A 12 18.12 -7.64 -3.46
C LEU A 12 18.52 -6.15 -3.47
N ILE A 13 18.14 -5.41 -2.42
CA ILE A 13 18.40 -3.96 -2.33
C ILE A 13 19.77 -3.62 -1.71
N LYS A 14 20.54 -4.62 -1.33
CA LYS A 14 21.89 -4.44 -0.74
C LYS A 14 22.76 -3.56 -1.65
N GLY A 15 23.28 -2.47 -1.11
CA GLY A 15 24.09 -1.49 -1.85
C GLY A 15 23.28 -0.52 -2.73
N GLN A 16 21.96 -0.63 -2.77
CA GLN A 16 21.08 0.22 -3.56
C GLN A 16 19.88 0.75 -2.73
N ARG A 17 20.00 0.78 -1.40
CA ARG A 17 18.89 1.13 -0.50
C ARG A 17 18.24 2.46 -0.86
N ASP A 18 19.01 3.45 -1.24
CA ASP A 18 18.53 4.80 -1.54
C ASP A 18 17.78 4.92 -2.88
N ALA A 19 17.93 3.94 -3.75
CA ALA A 19 17.19 3.88 -5.01
C ALA A 19 15.75 3.35 -4.84
N TRP A 20 15.38 2.90 -3.62
CA TRP A 20 14.09 2.25 -3.37
C TRP A 20 13.29 2.97 -2.30
N ILE A 21 11.99 3.14 -2.56
CA ILE A 21 10.99 3.52 -1.56
C ILE A 21 10.37 2.22 -1.03
N ILE A 22 10.62 1.91 0.24
CA ILE A 22 10.16 0.69 0.87
C ILE A 22 8.99 0.99 1.78
N ALA A 23 7.84 0.36 1.47
CA ALA A 23 6.66 0.39 2.30
C ALA A 23 6.44 -0.97 2.98
N SER A 24 6.25 -0.97 4.29
CA SER A 24 5.85 -2.15 5.07
C SER A 24 4.58 -1.89 5.86
N LYS A 25 4.08 -2.91 6.54
CA LYS A 25 2.85 -2.83 7.34
C LYS A 25 3.07 -3.40 8.72
N VAL A 26 2.24 -2.92 9.66
CA VAL A 26 2.16 -3.42 11.05
C VAL A 26 0.71 -3.75 11.39
N GLY A 27 0.52 -4.49 12.47
CA GLY A 27 -0.80 -4.86 13.00
C GLY A 27 -1.24 -6.26 12.62
N GLU A 28 -0.87 -6.76 11.44
CA GLU A 28 -1.21 -8.12 11.00
C GLU A 28 0.02 -9.02 10.99
N GLU A 29 -0.11 -10.17 11.63
CA GLU A 29 0.83 -11.29 11.53
C GLU A 29 0.12 -12.47 10.85
N PHE A 30 0.88 -13.29 10.13
CA PHE A 30 0.36 -14.51 9.54
C PHE A 30 1.01 -15.70 10.24
N VAL A 31 0.23 -16.37 11.08
CA VAL A 31 0.69 -17.47 11.92
C VAL A 31 -0.16 -18.71 11.60
N ASP A 32 0.46 -19.81 11.27
CA ASP A 32 -0.20 -21.10 11.00
C ASP A 32 -1.36 -21.01 9.99
N GLY A 33 -1.15 -20.25 8.92
CA GLY A 33 -2.14 -20.09 7.86
C GLY A 33 -3.29 -19.11 8.18
N ARG A 34 -3.20 -18.36 9.27
CA ARG A 34 -4.23 -17.42 9.72
C ARG A 34 -3.66 -16.04 9.98
N SER A 35 -4.46 -15.00 9.70
CA SER A 35 -4.18 -13.63 10.12
C SER A 35 -4.49 -13.48 11.60
N VAL A 36 -3.51 -12.99 12.36
CA VAL A 36 -3.63 -12.59 13.76
C VAL A 36 -3.31 -11.10 13.83
N PHE A 37 -4.11 -10.34 14.55
CA PHE A 37 -3.93 -8.90 14.66
C PHE A 37 -3.51 -8.51 16.07
N ASP A 38 -2.46 -7.67 16.15
CA ASP A 38 -2.02 -7.04 17.38
C ASP A 38 -1.59 -5.60 17.08
N PHE A 39 -2.38 -4.65 17.56
CA PHE A 39 -2.16 -3.22 17.39
C PHE A 39 -1.58 -2.56 18.64
N SER A 40 -1.10 -3.33 19.61
CA SER A 40 -0.43 -2.78 20.80
C SER A 40 0.84 -2.01 20.42
N ALA A 41 1.17 -1.01 21.24
CA ALA A 41 2.39 -0.22 21.05
C ALA A 41 3.66 -1.11 21.10
N ALA A 42 3.68 -2.09 22.00
CA ALA A 42 4.80 -3.02 22.15
C ALA A 42 4.99 -3.87 20.88
N HIS A 43 3.92 -4.50 20.40
CA HIS A 43 3.96 -5.32 19.18
C HIS A 43 4.33 -4.49 17.94
N THR A 44 3.77 -3.28 17.82
CA THR A 44 4.07 -2.36 16.72
C THR A 44 5.56 -2.03 16.65
N ARG A 45 6.20 -1.70 17.78
CA ARG A 45 7.64 -1.45 17.83
C ARG A 45 8.45 -2.67 17.38
N VAL A 46 8.17 -3.83 17.96
CA VAL A 46 8.85 -5.09 17.62
C VAL A 46 8.68 -5.42 16.13
N SER A 47 7.49 -5.20 15.57
CA SER A 47 7.22 -5.46 14.14
C SER A 47 8.05 -4.55 13.23
N VAL A 48 8.17 -3.27 13.53
CA VAL A 48 9.01 -2.34 12.75
C VAL A 48 10.48 -2.72 12.86
N GLU A 49 10.99 -2.98 14.05
CA GLU A 49 12.40 -3.35 14.28
C GLU A 49 12.75 -4.67 13.58
N ARG A 50 11.85 -5.64 13.61
CA ARG A 50 11.99 -6.90 12.88
C ARG A 50 12.00 -6.69 11.35
N SER A 51 11.16 -5.79 10.83
CA SER A 51 11.18 -5.43 9.41
C SER A 51 12.51 -4.77 9.01
N LEU A 52 13.05 -3.86 9.81
CA LEU A 52 14.37 -3.26 9.59
C LEU A 52 15.48 -4.32 9.54
N GLN A 53 15.47 -5.26 10.48
CA GLN A 53 16.43 -6.37 10.51
C GLN A 53 16.33 -7.26 9.27
N ARG A 54 15.11 -7.68 8.88
CA ARG A 54 14.87 -8.54 7.72
C ARG A 54 15.26 -7.87 6.40
N LEU A 55 14.98 -6.57 6.29
CA LEU A 55 15.31 -5.76 5.13
C LEU A 55 16.79 -5.32 5.12
N ASN A 56 17.52 -5.53 6.22
CA ASN A 56 18.90 -5.10 6.40
C ASN A 56 19.08 -3.60 6.09
N THR A 57 18.25 -2.78 6.73
CA THR A 57 18.23 -1.32 6.57
C THR A 57 17.98 -0.64 7.91
N ASP A 58 18.40 0.60 8.03
CA ASP A 58 18.20 1.45 9.20
C ASP A 58 16.85 2.20 9.19
N ARG A 59 16.18 2.25 8.03
CA ARG A 59 14.91 2.98 7.88
C ARG A 59 13.93 2.31 6.93
N LEU A 60 12.66 2.55 7.17
CA LEU A 60 11.54 2.33 6.23
C LEU A 60 11.06 3.68 5.70
N ASP A 61 10.71 3.75 4.42
CA ASP A 61 10.18 4.99 3.87
C ASP A 61 8.73 5.18 4.25
N ILE A 62 7.93 4.11 4.26
CA ILE A 62 6.51 4.14 4.62
C ILE A 62 6.19 2.96 5.53
N VAL A 63 5.48 3.20 6.63
CA VAL A 63 4.88 2.16 7.46
C VAL A 63 3.39 2.41 7.60
N LEU A 64 2.58 1.45 7.21
CA LEU A 64 1.12 1.53 7.26
C LEU A 64 0.58 0.59 8.34
N VAL A 65 -0.39 1.04 9.11
CA VAL A 65 -1.23 0.14 9.92
C VAL A 65 -2.17 -0.62 9.00
N HIS A 66 -2.17 -1.95 9.06
CA HIS A 66 -3.08 -2.79 8.28
C HIS A 66 -4.29 -3.14 9.15
N SER A 67 -5.39 -2.44 8.95
CA SER A 67 -6.61 -2.61 9.75
C SER A 67 -7.22 -4.01 9.63
N ASP A 68 -7.77 -4.51 10.72
CA ASP A 68 -8.63 -5.70 10.77
C ASP A 68 -10.08 -5.41 10.36
N GLY A 69 -10.47 -4.12 10.36
CA GLY A 69 -11.80 -3.62 10.02
C GLY A 69 -12.40 -2.72 11.09
N ASP A 70 -11.93 -2.79 12.33
CA ASP A 70 -12.30 -1.85 13.38
C ASP A 70 -11.37 -0.63 13.37
N ASP A 71 -11.44 0.12 12.28
CA ASP A 71 -10.59 1.29 12.06
C ASP A 71 -10.69 2.30 13.21
N ALA A 72 -11.90 2.54 13.71
CA ALA A 72 -12.14 3.52 14.76
C ALA A 72 -11.46 3.12 16.08
N HIS A 73 -11.53 1.85 16.47
CA HIS A 73 -10.87 1.35 17.66
C HIS A 73 -9.35 1.45 17.56
N ILE A 74 -8.78 1.07 16.41
CA ILE A 74 -7.33 1.15 16.18
C ILE A 74 -6.85 2.60 16.26
N LEU A 75 -7.57 3.52 15.64
CA LEU A 75 -7.19 4.94 15.56
C LEU A 75 -7.27 5.64 16.91
N ASN A 76 -8.26 5.28 17.77
CA ASN A 76 -8.56 6.02 18.98
C ASN A 76 -7.98 5.40 20.25
N HIS A 77 -7.77 4.08 20.28
CA HIS A 77 -7.60 3.39 21.57
C HIS A 77 -6.31 2.57 21.72
N LEU A 78 -5.67 2.14 20.61
CA LEU A 78 -4.62 1.14 20.69
C LEU A 78 -3.18 1.68 20.69
N GLY A 79 -3.00 3.00 20.54
CA GLY A 79 -1.67 3.63 20.61
C GLY A 79 -0.71 3.32 19.46
N THR A 80 -1.13 2.52 18.49
CA THR A 80 -0.34 2.10 17.32
C THR A 80 0.26 3.30 16.57
N LEU A 81 -0.57 4.30 16.27
CA LEU A 81 -0.09 5.51 15.58
C LEU A 81 0.86 6.35 16.44
N ASN A 82 0.68 6.37 17.76
CA ASN A 82 1.58 7.09 18.64
C ASN A 82 2.98 6.49 18.65
N ILE A 83 3.08 5.15 18.68
CA ILE A 83 4.39 4.49 18.61
C ILE A 83 5.02 4.62 17.20
N LEU A 84 4.24 4.63 16.13
CA LEU A 84 4.75 4.92 14.80
C LEU A 84 5.30 6.35 14.70
N LYS A 85 4.64 7.35 15.31
CA LYS A 85 5.16 8.73 15.42
C LYS A 85 6.48 8.77 16.19
N THR A 86 6.59 8.02 17.28
CA THR A 86 7.86 7.90 18.03
C THR A 86 8.96 7.32 17.16
N LEU A 87 8.70 6.23 16.44
CA LEU A 87 9.66 5.60 15.54
C LEU A 87 10.04 6.50 14.34
N LYS A 88 9.12 7.35 13.89
CA LYS A 88 9.41 8.39 12.89
C LYS A 88 10.36 9.44 13.46
N ASN A 89 10.16 9.89 14.69
CA ASN A 89 11.07 10.83 15.37
C ASN A 89 12.45 10.21 15.66
N GLU A 90 12.52 8.89 15.87
CA GLU A 90 13.77 8.13 15.99
C GLU A 90 14.50 7.98 14.63
N GLY A 91 13.92 8.43 13.51
CA GLY A 91 14.48 8.31 12.16
C GLY A 91 14.32 6.92 11.52
N LYS A 92 13.63 5.99 12.19
CA LYS A 92 13.39 4.62 11.68
C LYS A 92 12.31 4.57 10.60
N ILE A 93 11.43 5.57 10.53
CA ILE A 93 10.32 5.67 9.57
C ILE A 93 10.30 7.09 9.00
N ARG A 94 10.14 7.24 7.69
CA ARG A 94 9.99 8.55 7.04
C ARG A 94 8.54 9.03 7.00
N ALA A 95 7.60 8.14 6.66
CA ALA A 95 6.18 8.44 6.59
C ALA A 95 5.37 7.33 7.25
N ILE A 96 4.38 7.72 8.04
CA ILE A 96 3.45 6.80 8.70
C ILE A 96 2.07 6.90 8.06
N GLY A 97 1.32 5.81 8.10
CA GLY A 97 0.00 5.84 7.50
C GLY A 97 -0.92 4.70 7.92
N PHE A 98 -2.03 4.64 7.23
CA PHE A 98 -3.11 3.72 7.54
C PHE A 98 -3.66 3.08 6.27
N SER A 99 -4.00 1.80 6.35
CA SER A 99 -4.70 1.07 5.30
C SER A 99 -6.09 0.67 5.80
N PRO A 100 -7.08 1.58 5.76
CA PRO A 100 -8.41 1.37 6.31
C PRO A 100 -9.21 0.35 5.52
N LYS A 101 -10.27 -0.15 6.14
CA LYS A 101 -11.30 -0.98 5.51
C LYS A 101 -12.63 -0.25 5.35
N THR A 102 -12.83 0.87 6.04
CA THR A 102 -14.05 1.68 5.99
C THR A 102 -13.76 3.10 5.49
N GLU A 103 -14.76 3.75 4.92
CA GLU A 103 -14.66 5.15 4.50
C GLU A 103 -14.52 6.08 5.71
N ALA A 104 -15.31 5.85 6.77
CA ALA A 104 -15.23 6.60 8.01
C ALA A 104 -13.83 6.51 8.65
N GLY A 105 -13.25 5.31 8.70
CA GLY A 105 -11.88 5.11 9.17
C GLY A 105 -10.84 5.81 8.28
N ALA A 106 -11.05 5.82 6.97
CA ALA A 106 -10.17 6.54 6.06
C ALA A 106 -10.20 8.05 6.30
N ILE A 107 -11.39 8.65 6.46
CA ILE A 107 -11.57 10.07 6.78
C ILE A 107 -10.89 10.40 8.12
N GLN A 108 -11.10 9.59 9.14
CA GLN A 108 -10.50 9.80 10.44
C GLN A 108 -8.97 9.71 10.39
N ALA A 109 -8.42 8.76 9.63
CA ALA A 109 -7.00 8.55 9.49
C ALA A 109 -6.26 9.70 8.78
N LEU A 110 -6.96 10.55 8.02
CA LEU A 110 -6.37 11.75 7.39
C LEU A 110 -5.66 12.65 8.41
N HIS A 111 -6.20 12.79 9.61
CA HIS A 111 -5.65 13.69 10.64
C HIS A 111 -4.38 13.17 11.32
N THR A 112 -4.03 11.91 11.09
CA THR A 112 -2.95 11.24 11.84
C THR A 112 -1.93 10.55 10.94
N SER A 113 -2.14 10.58 9.63
CA SER A 113 -1.34 9.87 8.64
C SER A 113 -0.66 10.81 7.66
N ASP A 114 0.57 10.49 7.26
CA ASP A 114 1.23 11.12 6.11
C ASP A 114 0.77 10.46 4.79
N VAL A 115 0.31 9.20 4.86
CA VAL A 115 -0.05 8.40 3.68
C VAL A 115 -1.24 7.48 4.01
N LEU A 116 -2.19 7.38 3.10
CA LEU A 116 -3.25 6.37 3.15
C LEU A 116 -3.08 5.34 2.03
N MET A 117 -3.42 4.07 2.32
CA MET A 117 -3.52 3.04 1.28
C MET A 117 -4.99 2.67 1.07
N LEU A 118 -5.57 3.14 -0.03
CA LEU A 118 -6.99 3.05 -0.33
C LEU A 118 -7.26 2.10 -1.50
N THR A 119 -8.43 1.47 -1.49
CA THR A 119 -8.90 0.71 -2.64
C THR A 119 -9.53 1.67 -3.66
N LEU A 120 -9.04 1.61 -4.89
CA LEU A 120 -9.65 2.31 -6.02
C LEU A 120 -9.48 1.47 -7.29
N ASN A 121 -10.54 1.24 -8.02
CA ASN A 121 -10.55 0.64 -9.34
C ASN A 121 -11.88 0.97 -10.04
N LEU A 122 -12.04 0.57 -11.29
CA LEU A 122 -13.24 0.86 -12.08
C LEU A 122 -14.56 0.40 -11.44
N ARG A 123 -14.54 -0.67 -10.63
CA ARG A 123 -15.73 -1.21 -9.95
C ARG A 123 -15.91 -0.66 -8.54
N GLU A 124 -14.85 -0.23 -7.88
CA GLU A 124 -14.85 0.22 -6.49
C GLU A 124 -14.28 1.63 -6.39
N GLN A 125 -15.16 2.62 -6.34
CA GLN A 125 -14.83 4.05 -6.40
C GLN A 125 -15.27 4.82 -5.14
N LYS A 126 -15.69 4.12 -4.09
CA LYS A 126 -16.21 4.73 -2.85
C LYS A 126 -15.22 5.69 -2.18
N MET A 127 -13.92 5.45 -2.37
CA MET A 127 -12.88 6.26 -1.73
C MET A 127 -12.50 7.53 -2.51
N LEU A 128 -13.14 7.85 -3.66
CA LEU A 128 -12.79 9.06 -4.43
C LEU A 128 -12.92 10.35 -3.60
N GLY A 129 -13.99 10.46 -2.80
CA GLY A 129 -14.17 11.62 -1.92
C GLY A 129 -13.07 11.74 -0.86
N VAL A 130 -12.59 10.61 -0.31
CA VAL A 130 -11.48 10.59 0.65
C VAL A 130 -10.16 10.92 -0.04
N ILE A 131 -9.95 10.44 -1.27
CA ILE A 131 -8.75 10.72 -2.06
C ILE A 131 -8.63 12.23 -2.33
N ALA A 132 -9.72 12.90 -2.71
CA ALA A 132 -9.76 14.34 -2.88
C ALA A 132 -9.45 15.09 -1.57
N GLN A 133 -10.01 14.64 -0.44
CA GLN A 133 -9.70 15.23 0.87
C GLN A 133 -8.24 15.00 1.27
N ALA A 134 -7.69 13.81 1.02
CA ALA A 134 -6.28 13.52 1.28
C ALA A 134 -5.36 14.51 0.55
N HIS A 135 -5.62 14.75 -0.73
CA HIS A 135 -4.87 15.69 -1.53
C HIS A 135 -4.90 17.12 -0.95
N THR A 136 -6.08 17.62 -0.58
CA THR A 136 -6.20 18.97 0.01
C THR A 136 -5.49 19.12 1.35
N GLN A 137 -5.31 18.01 2.09
CA GLN A 137 -4.62 17.97 3.37
C GLN A 137 -3.12 17.60 3.26
N GLY A 138 -2.60 17.39 2.04
CA GLY A 138 -1.21 17.00 1.83
C GLY A 138 -0.89 15.56 2.24
N VAL A 139 -1.92 14.70 2.35
CA VAL A 139 -1.77 13.28 2.66
C VAL A 139 -1.60 12.48 1.36
N GLY A 140 -0.50 11.74 1.24
CA GLY A 140 -0.24 10.89 0.07
C GLY A 140 -1.23 9.73 -0.05
N VAL A 141 -1.54 9.31 -1.27
CA VAL A 141 -2.45 8.19 -1.53
C VAL A 141 -1.75 7.09 -2.33
N LEU A 142 -1.67 5.91 -1.72
CA LEU A 142 -1.29 4.67 -2.40
C LEU A 142 -2.57 3.89 -2.75
N VAL A 143 -2.76 3.58 -4.02
CA VAL A 143 -3.91 2.78 -4.45
C VAL A 143 -3.57 1.29 -4.40
N LYS A 144 -4.38 0.51 -3.68
CA LYS A 144 -4.38 -0.96 -3.71
C LYS A 144 -5.54 -1.48 -4.54
N LYS A 145 -5.44 -2.74 -5.02
CA LYS A 145 -6.45 -3.43 -5.84
C LYS A 145 -6.79 -2.69 -7.16
N GLY A 146 -5.89 -1.86 -7.67
CA GLY A 146 -6.11 -1.09 -8.89
C GLY A 146 -6.44 -1.95 -10.11
N LEU A 147 -5.88 -3.16 -10.20
CA LEU A 147 -6.19 -4.16 -11.23
C LEU A 147 -7.13 -5.26 -10.71
N GLN A 148 -8.04 -4.94 -9.77
CA GLN A 148 -9.09 -5.82 -9.25
C GLN A 148 -8.57 -7.18 -8.75
N SER A 149 -7.39 -7.21 -8.13
CA SER A 149 -6.76 -8.42 -7.57
C SER A 149 -6.58 -9.56 -8.59
N GLY A 150 -6.41 -9.23 -9.88
CA GLY A 150 -6.20 -10.21 -10.96
C GLY A 150 -7.49 -10.70 -11.64
N SER A 151 -8.68 -10.29 -11.19
CA SER A 151 -9.94 -10.69 -11.82
C SER A 151 -10.12 -10.13 -13.24
N LEU A 152 -9.38 -9.08 -13.61
CA LEU A 152 -9.35 -8.57 -14.99
C LEU A 152 -8.80 -9.59 -16.01
N ALA A 153 -7.94 -10.51 -15.55
CA ALA A 153 -7.36 -11.55 -16.39
C ALA A 153 -8.26 -12.80 -16.51
N SER A 154 -9.27 -12.93 -15.66
CA SER A 154 -10.16 -14.10 -15.59
C SER A 154 -11.56 -13.87 -16.15
N ASP A 155 -11.93 -12.64 -16.49
CA ASP A 155 -13.22 -12.36 -17.14
C ASP A 155 -13.12 -12.72 -18.63
N ASP A 156 -13.26 -14.01 -18.94
CA ASP A 156 -13.27 -14.63 -20.29
C ASP A 156 -14.43 -14.17 -21.21
N ARG A 157 -15.17 -13.15 -20.83
CA ARG A 157 -16.27 -12.60 -21.63
C ARG A 157 -15.76 -11.47 -22.52
N GLY A 158 -15.08 -11.85 -23.60
CA GLY A 158 -14.76 -10.95 -24.71
C GLY A 158 -13.40 -10.26 -24.65
N ALA A 159 -12.43 -10.81 -23.94
CA ALA A 159 -11.08 -10.30 -23.93
C ALA A 159 -10.41 -10.47 -25.30
N SER A 160 -9.97 -9.37 -25.90
CA SER A 160 -8.99 -9.36 -26.98
C SER A 160 -7.81 -10.27 -26.61
N ALA A 161 -7.29 -11.01 -27.54
CA ALA A 161 -6.26 -12.05 -27.38
C ALA A 161 -4.95 -11.59 -26.68
N THR A 162 -4.83 -10.34 -26.26
CA THR A 162 -3.62 -9.78 -25.64
C THR A 162 -3.77 -9.43 -24.16
N GLY A 163 -4.99 -9.41 -23.58
CA GLY A 163 -5.22 -9.02 -22.17
C GLY A 163 -4.76 -7.60 -21.79
N ALA A 164 -4.18 -6.86 -22.71
CA ALA A 164 -3.58 -5.54 -22.46
C ALA A 164 -4.64 -4.43 -22.32
N GLU A 165 -5.72 -4.49 -23.05
CA GLU A 165 -6.74 -3.45 -23.11
C GLU A 165 -7.47 -3.22 -21.76
N PRO A 166 -7.90 -4.25 -21.02
CA PRO A 166 -8.51 -4.07 -19.71
C PRO A 166 -7.54 -3.47 -18.67
N ILE A 167 -6.25 -3.85 -18.74
CA ILE A 167 -5.20 -3.32 -17.87
C ILE A 167 -4.96 -1.84 -18.18
N GLU A 168 -4.81 -1.47 -19.44
CA GLU A 168 -4.61 -0.08 -19.86
C GLU A 168 -5.82 0.81 -19.51
N THR A 169 -7.03 0.30 -19.65
CA THR A 169 -8.25 1.01 -19.25
C THR A 169 -8.26 1.29 -17.74
N SER A 170 -7.91 0.28 -16.93
CA SER A 170 -7.80 0.45 -15.47
C SER A 170 -6.70 1.43 -15.09
N LEU A 171 -5.52 1.34 -15.72
CA LEU A 171 -4.41 2.24 -15.46
C LEU A 171 -4.72 3.68 -15.91
N ARG A 172 -5.40 3.87 -17.03
CA ARG A 172 -5.85 5.19 -17.49
C ARG A 172 -6.83 5.82 -16.50
N PHE A 173 -7.75 5.06 -15.97
CA PHE A 173 -8.66 5.52 -14.91
C PHE A 173 -7.88 5.97 -13.66
N LEU A 174 -6.92 5.16 -13.20
CA LEU A 174 -6.14 5.42 -12.00
C LEU A 174 -5.18 6.61 -12.16
N PHE A 175 -4.47 6.68 -13.28
CA PHE A 175 -3.54 7.79 -13.57
C PHE A 175 -4.26 9.08 -13.97
N GLY A 176 -5.53 9.00 -14.34
CA GLY A 176 -6.40 10.15 -14.53
C GLY A 176 -6.88 10.80 -13.23
N GLN A 177 -6.52 10.24 -12.06
CA GLN A 177 -6.77 10.84 -10.74
C GLN A 177 -5.48 11.55 -10.27
N PRO A 178 -5.35 12.86 -10.41
CA PRO A 178 -4.12 13.57 -10.08
C PRO A 178 -3.78 13.53 -8.57
N GLU A 179 -4.74 13.21 -7.73
CA GLU A 179 -4.59 13.07 -6.28
C GLU A 179 -3.95 11.73 -5.87
N VAL A 180 -3.84 10.76 -6.78
CA VAL A 180 -3.21 9.47 -6.51
C VAL A 180 -1.70 9.58 -6.64
N SER A 181 -0.98 9.34 -5.54
CA SER A 181 0.48 9.43 -5.52
C SER A 181 1.16 8.20 -6.15
N SER A 182 0.57 7.02 -5.98
CA SER A 182 1.13 5.78 -6.55
C SER A 182 0.09 4.65 -6.60
N VAL A 183 0.26 3.75 -7.57
CA VAL A 183 -0.57 2.54 -7.72
C VAL A 183 0.28 1.31 -7.41
N VAL A 184 -0.13 0.55 -6.39
CA VAL A 184 0.56 -0.67 -5.94
C VAL A 184 -0.01 -1.87 -6.67
N ILE A 185 0.80 -2.53 -7.48
CA ILE A 185 0.44 -3.73 -8.24
C ILE A 185 1.22 -4.92 -7.73
N GLY A 186 0.51 -5.95 -7.27
CA GLY A 186 1.09 -7.22 -6.82
C GLY A 186 1.01 -8.28 -7.91
N THR A 187 2.14 -8.96 -8.18
CA THR A 187 2.19 -10.15 -9.03
C THR A 187 3.37 -11.03 -8.62
N ILE A 188 3.21 -12.35 -8.76
CA ILE A 188 4.30 -13.33 -8.58
C ILE A 188 4.89 -13.77 -9.93
N ASN A 189 4.29 -13.33 -11.06
CA ASN A 189 4.73 -13.68 -12.39
C ASN A 189 5.56 -12.54 -13.00
N PRO A 190 6.87 -12.75 -13.28
CA PRO A 190 7.72 -11.71 -13.86
C PRO A 190 7.26 -11.22 -15.25
N ALA A 191 6.59 -12.07 -16.04
CA ALA A 191 6.05 -11.66 -17.33
C ALA A 191 4.89 -10.67 -17.15
N HIS A 192 4.00 -10.94 -16.20
CA HIS A 192 2.92 -10.01 -15.84
C HIS A 192 3.47 -8.68 -15.32
N LEU A 193 4.53 -8.70 -14.50
CA LEU A 193 5.16 -7.47 -14.04
C LEU A 193 5.67 -6.62 -15.21
N ARG A 194 6.42 -7.23 -16.14
CA ARG A 194 6.90 -6.53 -17.33
C ARG A 194 5.77 -5.98 -18.20
N SER A 195 4.72 -6.76 -18.41
CA SER A 195 3.55 -6.34 -19.17
C SER A 195 2.82 -5.16 -18.51
N ASN A 196 2.62 -5.23 -17.17
CA ASN A 196 1.98 -4.15 -16.40
C ASN A 196 2.79 -2.85 -16.47
N VAL A 197 4.13 -2.94 -16.34
CA VAL A 197 5.01 -1.77 -16.46
C VAL A 197 4.94 -1.19 -17.88
N ALA A 198 5.00 -2.02 -18.93
CA ALA A 198 4.88 -1.57 -20.32
C ALA A 198 3.53 -0.88 -20.58
N SER A 199 2.43 -1.43 -20.06
CA SER A 199 1.10 -0.82 -20.15
C SER A 199 1.04 0.52 -19.39
N ALA A 200 1.62 0.60 -18.19
CA ALA A 200 1.69 1.84 -17.44
C ALA A 200 2.45 2.94 -18.18
N LEU A 201 3.60 2.62 -18.76
CA LEU A 201 4.39 3.57 -19.54
C LEU A 201 3.63 4.07 -20.78
N ARG A 202 2.93 3.17 -21.52
CA ARG A 202 2.10 3.58 -22.66
C ARG A 202 0.95 4.50 -22.25
N VAL A 203 0.33 4.25 -21.10
CA VAL A 203 -0.76 5.11 -20.60
C VAL A 203 -0.22 6.47 -20.18
N LEU A 204 0.87 6.50 -19.42
CA LEU A 204 1.49 7.75 -18.94
C LEU A 204 1.98 8.62 -20.11
N SER A 205 2.59 8.06 -21.15
CA SER A 205 3.04 8.82 -22.33
C SER A 205 1.91 9.48 -23.14
N ARG A 206 0.65 9.16 -22.84
CA ARG A 206 -0.53 9.77 -23.49
C ARG A 206 -1.25 10.77 -22.59
N ILE A 207 -0.90 10.83 -21.31
CA ILE A 207 -1.50 11.73 -20.31
C ILE A 207 -0.57 12.92 -20.04
N LEU A 208 0.74 12.70 -20.08
CA LEU A 208 1.78 13.72 -19.94
C LEU A 208 2.10 14.34 -21.30
#